data_573103501ce7ef44f5cd1ab76d2e8477
#
_entry.id   573103501ce7ef44f5cd1ab76d2e8477
#
_cell.length_a   1.000
_cell.length_b   1.000
_cell.length_c   1.000
_cell.angle_alpha   90.00
_cell.angle_beta   90.00
_cell.angle_gamma   90.00
#
_symmetry.space_group_name_H-M   'P 1'
#
loop_
_entity.id
_entity.type
_entity.pdbx_description
1 polymer ?
#
loop_
_entity_poly.entity_id
_entity_poly.type
_entity_poly.pdbx_seq_one_letter_code
_entity_poly.pdbx_strand_id
1 'polypeptide(L)'
;WNFLWGLATVSLGLLCGEIADGQDLASKKAYGPGNGDFVVGPDYRLDPDLSDRGNPKGKQFEFRMRLADSKIFPGTDTTLDANKEVRKERKIFVYVPAAYQDGTKAPVLVMHDGPSNLNLVRNALDNLTISKDPSRKLPAFIAISIENGGNDGKGSQRGLEYDTMSDRLARFVQEEVFAAVLSHPEIKAAYPNLSLTDNPWGRAVMGCSSGGAAALSMGWFRPDLFRRLITYSGTFVDQQDDDAPEEPKYPLGAWEYHSSMKLLETSDKKPLRIFTHVADKDLRFNDAEETYHNWVMANERTAKALASKGYDYRYVFSKDSRHCDRKVFEHTLADTLVWMWQDYAP
;
A
#
# COMPACT_ATOMS: atom_id res chain seq x y z
N TRP A 1 -74.08 10.20 -35.49
CA TRP A 1 -72.64 10.33 -35.68
C TRP A 1 -71.96 10.09 -34.38
N ASN A 2 -71.41 8.89 -34.25
CA ASN A 2 -70.68 8.38 -33.07
C ASN A 2 -69.24 8.83 -33.14
N PHE A 3 -68.74 9.53 -32.15
CA PHE A 3 -67.31 9.70 -31.88
C PHE A 3 -66.87 8.79 -30.74
N LEU A 4 -66.02 7.79 -31.08
CA LEU A 4 -65.32 6.94 -30.13
C LEU A 4 -64.08 7.72 -29.63
N TRP A 5 -63.95 7.89 -28.33
CA TRP A 5 -62.76 8.34 -27.65
C TRP A 5 -61.94 7.12 -27.26
N GLY A 6 -60.78 6.98 -27.90
CA GLY A 6 -59.79 6.00 -27.50
C GLY A 6 -58.95 6.53 -26.31
N LEU A 7 -59.04 5.82 -25.19
CA LEU A 7 -58.17 6.03 -24.05
C LEU A 7 -56.78 5.45 -24.36
N ALA A 8 -55.80 6.30 -24.54
CA ALA A 8 -54.37 5.94 -24.59
C ALA A 8 -53.88 5.80 -23.15
N THR A 9 -53.66 4.56 -22.70
CA THR A 9 -52.94 4.25 -21.47
C THR A 9 -51.43 4.52 -21.70
N VAL A 10 -50.93 5.60 -21.13
CA VAL A 10 -49.49 5.84 -21.03
C VAL A 10 -48.95 4.97 -19.91
N SER A 11 -48.31 3.89 -20.28
CA SER A 11 -47.50 3.09 -19.34
C SER A 11 -46.26 3.90 -18.98
N LEU A 12 -46.24 4.44 -17.77
CA LEU A 12 -45.02 4.97 -17.15
C LEU A 12 -44.13 3.78 -16.83
N GLY A 13 -43.22 3.49 -17.72
CA GLY A 13 -42.10 2.56 -17.42
C GLY A 13 -41.22 3.24 -16.38
N LEU A 14 -41.27 2.74 -15.13
CA LEU A 14 -40.20 3.01 -14.18
C LEU A 14 -38.93 2.38 -14.75
N LEU A 15 -38.08 3.21 -15.34
CA LEU A 15 -36.68 2.91 -15.49
C LEU A 15 -36.09 2.90 -14.07
N CYS A 16 -36.11 1.71 -13.43
CA CYS A 16 -35.15 1.43 -12.39
C CYS A 16 -33.78 1.55 -13.05
N GLY A 17 -33.09 2.66 -12.78
CA GLY A 17 -31.68 2.78 -13.08
C GLY A 17 -30.99 1.58 -12.44
N GLU A 18 -30.39 0.73 -13.24
CA GLU A 18 -29.48 -0.30 -12.79
C GLU A 18 -28.41 0.42 -11.97
N ILE A 19 -28.41 0.13 -10.66
CA ILE A 19 -27.35 0.53 -9.74
C ILE A 19 -26.06 -0.01 -10.34
N ALA A 20 -25.18 0.90 -10.68
CA ALA A 20 -23.92 0.63 -11.34
C ALA A 20 -23.15 -0.51 -10.65
N ASP A 21 -22.62 -1.39 -11.47
CA ASP A 21 -21.64 -2.44 -11.20
C ASP A 21 -21.78 -3.12 -9.84
N GLY A 22 -22.69 -4.08 -9.77
CA GLY A 22 -22.70 -5.06 -8.69
C GLY A 22 -21.34 -5.72 -8.62
N GLN A 23 -20.65 -5.48 -7.50
CA GLN A 23 -19.36 -6.12 -7.21
C GLN A 23 -19.49 -7.61 -7.53
N ASP A 24 -18.73 -8.08 -8.52
CA ASP A 24 -18.76 -9.48 -8.93
C ASP A 24 -18.09 -10.35 -7.86
N LEU A 25 -18.80 -10.53 -6.75
CA LEU A 25 -18.37 -11.39 -5.64
C LEU A 25 -18.38 -12.88 -6.02
N ALA A 26 -19.13 -13.25 -7.06
CA ALA A 26 -19.24 -14.65 -7.49
C ALA A 26 -17.93 -15.16 -8.12
N SER A 27 -17.11 -14.27 -8.66
CA SER A 27 -15.82 -14.64 -9.22
C SER A 27 -14.69 -14.72 -8.20
N LYS A 28 -14.86 -14.17 -6.98
CA LYS A 28 -13.83 -14.13 -5.95
C LYS A 28 -13.81 -15.43 -5.13
N LYS A 29 -12.60 -15.96 -4.93
CA LYS A 29 -12.38 -17.17 -4.12
C LYS A 29 -12.48 -16.84 -2.61
N ALA A 30 -12.81 -17.85 -1.80
CA ALA A 30 -12.59 -17.74 -0.36
C ALA A 30 -11.11 -17.48 -0.06
N TYR A 31 -10.82 -16.65 0.97
CA TYR A 31 -9.47 -16.29 1.34
C TYR A 31 -8.61 -17.53 1.59
N GLY A 32 -7.46 -17.59 0.95
CA GLY A 32 -6.57 -18.74 0.98
C GLY A 32 -5.25 -18.49 0.24
N PRO A 33 -4.41 -19.50 0.07
CA PRO A 33 -3.11 -19.35 -0.59
C PRO A 33 -3.23 -19.07 -2.10
N GLY A 34 -2.17 -18.50 -2.69
CA GLY A 34 -2.02 -18.29 -4.13
C GLY A 34 -2.39 -16.90 -4.61
N ASN A 35 -2.44 -16.77 -5.93
CA ASN A 35 -2.71 -15.53 -6.67
C ASN A 35 -4.20 -15.39 -7.02
N GLY A 36 -4.59 -14.17 -7.36
CA GLY A 36 -5.91 -13.82 -7.87
C GLY A 36 -6.80 -13.12 -6.86
N ASP A 37 -8.11 -13.20 -7.06
CA ASP A 37 -9.11 -12.44 -6.35
C ASP A 37 -9.72 -13.26 -5.21
N PHE A 38 -9.72 -12.68 -4.01
CA PHE A 38 -10.22 -13.30 -2.79
C PHE A 38 -11.25 -12.42 -2.10
N VAL A 39 -12.12 -13.05 -1.31
CA VAL A 39 -13.03 -12.38 -0.38
C VAL A 39 -12.75 -12.84 1.05
N VAL A 40 -12.79 -11.90 2.00
CA VAL A 40 -12.61 -12.14 3.44
C VAL A 40 -13.73 -11.44 4.23
N GLY A 41 -14.02 -11.95 5.43
CA GLY A 41 -15.09 -11.44 6.29
C GLY A 41 -16.49 -11.99 5.95
N PRO A 42 -17.51 -11.64 6.77
CA PRO A 42 -17.46 -10.67 7.87
C PRO A 42 -16.78 -11.17 9.15
N ASP A 43 -16.50 -12.47 9.26
CA ASP A 43 -15.88 -13.05 10.46
C ASP A 43 -14.35 -12.87 10.41
N TYR A 44 -13.87 -11.92 11.20
CA TYR A 44 -12.43 -11.63 11.32
C TYR A 44 -11.87 -12.21 12.61
N ARG A 45 -10.60 -12.63 12.55
CA ARG A 45 -9.86 -13.09 13.72
C ARG A 45 -8.41 -12.66 13.60
N LEU A 46 -7.77 -12.40 14.72
CA LEU A 46 -6.33 -12.18 14.75
C LEU A 46 -5.62 -13.48 14.37
N ASP A 47 -4.77 -13.40 13.33
CA ASP A 47 -3.90 -14.53 12.97
C ASP A 47 -2.91 -14.78 14.11
N PRO A 48 -2.77 -16.02 14.60
CA PRO A 48 -1.85 -16.36 15.69
C PRO A 48 -0.39 -15.93 15.43
N ASP A 49 0.05 -15.88 14.18
CA ASP A 49 1.39 -15.46 13.84
C ASP A 49 1.62 -13.94 13.98
N LEU A 50 0.54 -13.16 14.17
CA LEU A 50 0.58 -11.73 14.47
C LEU A 50 0.51 -11.43 15.97
N SER A 51 0.48 -12.46 16.82
CA SER A 51 0.47 -12.36 18.29
C SER A 51 1.84 -12.63 18.88
N ASP A 52 2.07 -12.13 20.10
CA ASP A 52 3.25 -12.54 20.87
C ASP A 52 3.13 -14.01 21.32
N ARG A 53 4.00 -14.85 20.80
CA ARG A 53 4.04 -16.30 21.12
C ARG A 53 5.22 -16.68 22.00
N GLY A 54 5.90 -15.70 22.61
CA GLY A 54 7.05 -15.92 23.47
C GLY A 54 8.33 -16.31 22.73
N ASN A 55 8.37 -16.20 21.41
CA ASN A 55 9.55 -16.46 20.60
C ASN A 55 10.64 -15.38 20.82
N PRO A 56 11.90 -15.65 20.47
CA PRO A 56 12.98 -14.67 20.58
C PRO A 56 12.63 -13.37 19.86
N LYS A 57 12.79 -12.24 20.56
CA LYS A 57 12.46 -10.91 20.06
C LYS A 57 13.67 -10.28 19.37
N GLY A 58 13.41 -9.64 18.24
CA GLY A 58 14.36 -8.75 17.60
C GLY A 58 14.62 -7.47 18.40
N LYS A 59 15.46 -6.59 17.86
CA LYS A 59 15.74 -5.28 18.45
C LYS A 59 14.99 -4.20 17.67
N GLN A 60 14.37 -3.28 18.41
CA GLN A 60 13.75 -2.09 17.84
C GLN A 60 14.61 -0.86 18.15
N PHE A 61 14.74 0.02 17.15
CA PHE A 61 15.38 1.32 17.27
C PHE A 61 14.37 2.38 16.81
N GLU A 62 14.48 3.58 17.40
CA GLU A 62 13.70 4.76 17.00
C GLU A 62 14.64 5.96 16.95
N PHE A 63 14.58 6.72 15.87
CA PHE A 63 15.29 7.97 15.75
C PHE A 63 14.50 8.98 14.92
N ARG A 64 15.00 10.20 14.83
CA ARG A 64 14.35 11.30 14.12
C ARG A 64 15.22 11.80 12.99
N MET A 65 14.56 12.13 11.86
CA MET A 65 15.15 12.87 10.76
C MET A 65 14.45 14.24 10.68
N ARG A 66 15.24 15.32 10.68
CA ARG A 66 14.68 16.67 10.48
C ARG A 66 14.30 16.82 9.01
N LEU A 67 13.11 17.35 8.72
CA LEU A 67 12.70 17.57 7.34
C LEU A 67 13.65 18.57 6.64
N ALA A 68 14.03 19.64 7.34
CA ALA A 68 14.92 20.66 6.79
C ALA A 68 16.32 20.14 6.33
N ASP A 69 16.72 18.94 6.78
CA ASP A 69 17.98 18.33 6.37
C ASP A 69 17.79 17.40 5.14
N SER A 70 16.55 17.11 4.75
CA SER A 70 16.23 16.34 3.55
C SER A 70 16.44 17.18 2.28
N LYS A 71 17.07 16.58 1.27
CA LYS A 71 17.22 17.19 -0.05
C LYS A 71 15.98 16.98 -0.92
N ILE A 72 15.20 15.92 -0.63
CA ILE A 72 14.06 15.51 -1.43
C ILE A 72 12.75 16.04 -0.85
N PHE A 73 12.59 16.00 0.47
CA PHE A 73 11.40 16.48 1.18
C PHE A 73 11.79 17.43 2.33
N PRO A 74 12.28 18.64 2.02
CA PRO A 74 12.76 19.58 3.05
C PRO A 74 11.64 20.23 3.89
N GLY A 75 10.36 19.91 3.61
CA GLY A 75 9.21 20.54 4.27
C GLY A 75 8.86 21.91 3.70
N THR A 76 9.44 22.25 2.57
CA THR A 76 9.17 23.50 1.83
C THR A 76 9.00 23.13 0.35
N ASP A 77 7.78 23.25 -0.16
CA ASP A 77 7.46 22.97 -1.56
C ASP A 77 6.35 23.95 -1.98
N THR A 78 6.31 24.32 -3.26
CA THR A 78 5.36 25.31 -3.78
C THR A 78 3.92 24.78 -3.78
N THR A 79 3.73 23.46 -3.73
CA THR A 79 2.42 22.82 -3.67
C THR A 79 1.85 22.74 -2.25
N LEU A 80 2.61 23.10 -1.22
CA LEU A 80 2.16 23.03 0.17
C LEU A 80 1.23 24.20 0.52
N ASP A 81 0.05 23.88 1.08
CA ASP A 81 -0.86 24.86 1.63
C ASP A 81 -0.29 25.42 2.96
N ALA A 82 -0.11 26.74 3.02
CA ALA A 82 0.44 27.42 4.19
C ALA A 82 -0.41 27.23 5.47
N ASN A 83 -1.69 26.82 5.34
CA ASN A 83 -2.57 26.52 6.46
C ASN A 83 -2.44 25.07 6.96
N LYS A 84 -1.68 24.22 6.28
CA LYS A 84 -1.42 22.84 6.69
C LYS A 84 -0.07 22.72 7.36
N GLU A 85 -0.09 22.30 8.62
CA GLU A 85 1.15 22.14 9.39
C GLU A 85 2.06 21.08 8.77
N VAL A 86 3.31 21.45 8.54
CA VAL A 86 4.40 20.54 8.19
C VAL A 86 5.19 20.20 9.46
N ARG A 87 5.44 18.90 9.69
CA ARG A 87 6.27 18.47 10.82
C ARG A 87 7.71 18.96 10.65
N LYS A 88 8.34 19.32 11.76
CA LYS A 88 9.78 19.68 11.77
C LYS A 88 10.67 18.44 11.63
N GLU A 89 10.18 17.30 12.13
CA GLU A 89 10.90 16.04 12.19
C GLU A 89 9.95 14.88 11.87
N ARG A 90 10.49 13.81 11.31
CA ARG A 90 9.79 12.52 11.18
C ARG A 90 10.51 11.47 11.98
N LYS A 91 9.77 10.56 12.58
CA LYS A 91 10.32 9.40 13.26
C LYS A 91 10.56 8.26 12.28
N ILE A 92 11.67 7.58 12.49
CA ILE A 92 12.00 6.33 11.81
C ILE A 92 12.08 5.24 12.87
N PHE A 93 11.33 4.17 12.63
CA PHE A 93 11.34 2.97 13.47
C PHE A 93 11.97 1.84 12.69
N VAL A 94 12.95 1.18 13.28
CA VAL A 94 13.67 0.08 12.65
C VAL A 94 13.54 -1.15 13.53
N TYR A 95 13.09 -2.27 12.96
CA TYR A 95 13.05 -3.55 13.64
C TYR A 95 13.97 -4.55 12.95
N VAL A 96 14.97 -5.01 13.67
CA VAL A 96 15.90 -6.03 13.22
C VAL A 96 15.50 -7.35 13.91
N PRO A 97 15.00 -8.36 13.19
CA PRO A 97 14.52 -9.61 13.79
C PRO A 97 15.67 -10.42 14.42
N ALA A 98 15.36 -11.20 15.44
CA ALA A 98 16.35 -12.02 16.14
C ALA A 98 17.08 -13.03 15.23
N ALA A 99 16.43 -13.43 14.14
CA ALA A 99 17.01 -14.35 13.16
C ALA A 99 17.99 -13.68 12.18
N TYR A 100 18.10 -12.35 12.18
CA TYR A 100 19.07 -11.66 11.33
C TYR A 100 20.51 -11.96 11.77
N GLN A 101 21.35 -12.25 10.80
CA GLN A 101 22.78 -12.49 11.02
C GLN A 101 23.57 -11.26 10.54
N ASP A 102 24.25 -10.58 11.48
CA ASP A 102 25.06 -9.39 11.14
C ASP A 102 26.11 -9.72 10.09
N GLY A 103 26.22 -8.85 9.08
CA GLY A 103 27.09 -9.04 7.93
C GLY A 103 26.42 -9.70 6.71
N THR A 104 25.20 -10.23 6.86
CA THR A 104 24.43 -10.67 5.68
C THR A 104 23.67 -9.50 5.05
N LYS A 105 23.45 -9.55 3.72
CA LYS A 105 22.60 -8.56 3.03
C LYS A 105 21.13 -8.80 3.38
N ALA A 106 20.58 -7.97 4.27
CA ALA A 106 19.21 -8.10 4.73
C ALA A 106 18.20 -7.69 3.64
N PRO A 107 17.15 -8.48 3.40
CA PRO A 107 15.96 -7.96 2.73
C PRO A 107 15.31 -6.88 3.59
N VAL A 108 14.42 -6.04 3.00
CA VAL A 108 13.82 -4.92 3.71
C VAL A 108 12.34 -4.78 3.38
N LEU A 109 11.54 -4.46 4.40
CA LEU A 109 10.16 -3.97 4.27
C LEU A 109 10.10 -2.53 4.73
N VAL A 110 9.82 -1.62 3.80
CA VAL A 110 9.52 -0.21 4.09
C VAL A 110 8.04 -0.08 4.39
N MET A 111 7.69 0.58 5.48
CA MET A 111 6.31 0.79 5.90
C MET A 111 6.00 2.28 6.01
N HIS A 112 4.93 2.72 5.38
CA HIS A 112 4.47 4.10 5.43
C HIS A 112 3.62 4.38 6.68
N ASP A 113 3.46 5.66 7.04
CA ASP A 113 2.68 6.15 8.18
C ASP A 113 3.12 5.52 9.52
N GLY A 114 4.42 5.44 9.74
CA GLY A 114 4.97 4.87 10.97
C GLY A 114 4.41 5.46 12.26
N PRO A 115 4.27 4.64 13.31
CA PRO A 115 4.58 3.20 13.42
C PRO A 115 3.41 2.25 13.06
N SER A 116 2.48 2.66 12.20
CA SER A 116 1.27 1.92 11.85
C SER A 116 1.55 0.45 11.52
N ASN A 117 0.83 -0.47 12.18
CA ASN A 117 0.95 -1.93 12.02
C ASN A 117 2.35 -2.54 12.27
N LEU A 118 3.35 -1.77 12.68
CA LEU A 118 4.70 -2.28 12.95
C LEU A 118 4.69 -3.39 14.00
N ASN A 119 3.82 -3.30 15.02
CA ASN A 119 3.69 -4.34 16.04
C ASN A 119 3.24 -5.69 15.46
N LEU A 120 2.37 -5.71 14.46
CA LEU A 120 1.96 -6.94 13.77
C LEU A 120 3.11 -7.52 12.95
N VAL A 121 3.84 -6.68 12.22
CA VAL A 121 5.01 -7.09 11.43
C VAL A 121 6.12 -7.64 12.32
N ARG A 122 6.36 -7.02 13.48
CA ARG A 122 7.32 -7.53 14.48
C ARG A 122 6.96 -8.93 14.94
N ASN A 123 5.70 -9.14 15.37
CA ASN A 123 5.23 -10.44 15.80
C ASN A 123 5.33 -11.48 14.68
N ALA A 124 4.96 -11.11 13.44
CA ALA A 124 5.15 -11.99 12.29
C ALA A 124 6.62 -12.38 12.08
N LEU A 125 7.54 -11.43 12.18
CA LEU A 125 8.98 -11.71 12.07
C LEU A 125 9.48 -12.63 13.20
N ASP A 126 9.10 -12.37 14.45
CA ASP A 126 9.49 -13.18 15.59
C ASP A 126 8.99 -14.63 15.48
N ASN A 127 7.80 -14.81 14.90
CA ASN A 127 7.18 -16.13 14.78
C ASN A 127 7.60 -16.88 13.51
N LEU A 128 7.62 -16.19 12.37
CA LEU A 128 7.71 -16.83 11.06
C LEU A 128 9.15 -16.98 10.54
N THR A 129 10.10 -16.17 11.01
CA THR A 129 11.51 -16.36 10.63
C THR A 129 12.09 -17.67 11.17
N ILE A 130 11.52 -18.18 12.27
CA ILE A 130 11.92 -19.45 12.90
C ILE A 130 10.90 -20.58 12.66
N SER A 131 9.91 -20.35 11.78
CA SER A 131 8.89 -21.35 11.46
C SER A 131 9.53 -22.66 10.99
N LYS A 132 9.03 -23.79 11.52
CA LYS A 132 9.38 -25.13 11.06
C LYS A 132 8.64 -25.54 9.79
N ASP A 133 7.55 -24.84 9.48
CA ASP A 133 6.80 -25.00 8.22
C ASP A 133 7.46 -24.12 7.14
N PRO A 134 8.11 -24.73 6.13
CA PRO A 134 8.76 -23.96 5.07
C PRO A 134 7.79 -23.09 4.26
N SER A 135 6.52 -23.49 4.19
CA SER A 135 5.50 -22.73 3.43
C SER A 135 5.09 -21.44 4.12
N ARG A 136 5.39 -21.29 5.42
CA ARG A 136 5.11 -20.09 6.21
C ARG A 136 6.38 -19.34 6.64
N LYS A 137 7.54 -19.82 6.24
CA LYS A 137 8.80 -19.22 6.69
C LYS A 137 9.08 -17.89 5.99
N LEU A 138 9.33 -16.85 6.78
CA LEU A 138 9.77 -15.54 6.28
C LEU A 138 11.30 -15.44 6.26
N PRO A 139 11.87 -14.69 5.30
CA PRO A 139 13.25 -14.24 5.43
C PRO A 139 13.38 -13.26 6.62
N ALA A 140 14.56 -13.15 7.19
CA ALA A 140 14.83 -12.20 8.27
C ALA A 140 14.97 -10.76 7.71
N PHE A 141 13.91 -10.22 7.13
CA PHE A 141 13.93 -8.86 6.62
C PHE A 141 13.91 -7.81 7.74
N ILE A 142 14.56 -6.68 7.50
CA ILE A 142 14.50 -5.54 8.39
C ILE A 142 13.25 -4.72 8.05
N ALA A 143 12.41 -4.44 9.07
CA ALA A 143 11.26 -3.57 8.89
C ALA A 143 11.65 -2.12 9.24
N ILE A 144 11.44 -1.20 8.28
CA ILE A 144 11.71 0.23 8.44
C ILE A 144 10.39 0.96 8.26
N SER A 145 9.84 1.47 9.38
CA SER A 145 8.58 2.19 9.38
C SER A 145 8.83 3.70 9.48
N ILE A 146 8.31 4.45 8.52
CA ILE A 146 8.62 5.86 8.30
C ILE A 146 7.38 6.71 8.58
N GLU A 147 7.51 7.67 9.49
CA GLU A 147 6.49 8.70 9.70
C GLU A 147 6.48 9.68 8.52
N ASN A 148 5.30 10.09 8.06
CA ASN A 148 5.15 11.12 7.02
C ASN A 148 5.48 12.53 7.54
N GLY A 149 5.55 13.50 6.62
CA GLY A 149 5.87 14.89 6.95
C GLY A 149 4.74 15.73 7.56
N GLY A 150 3.55 15.13 7.74
CA GLY A 150 2.43 15.77 8.44
C GLY A 150 1.24 16.13 7.58
N ASN A 151 0.09 16.30 8.24
CA ASN A 151 -1.21 16.61 7.70
C ASN A 151 -1.75 15.54 6.71
N ASP A 152 -2.77 15.85 5.90
CA ASP A 152 -3.37 14.90 4.94
C ASP A 152 -4.02 15.62 3.75
N GLY A 153 -4.22 14.89 2.63
CA GLY A 153 -4.85 15.37 1.40
C GLY A 153 -4.01 16.39 0.60
N LYS A 154 -4.59 16.91 -0.48
CA LYS A 154 -3.95 17.89 -1.39
C LYS A 154 -3.36 19.06 -0.59
N GLY A 155 -2.17 19.52 -0.96
CA GLY A 155 -1.46 20.62 -0.28
C GLY A 155 -0.82 20.25 1.07
N SER A 156 -0.89 19.00 1.53
CA SER A 156 -0.17 18.55 2.74
C SER A 156 1.19 17.95 2.41
N GLN A 157 2.10 17.95 3.39
CA GLN A 157 3.40 17.27 3.21
C GLN A 157 3.21 15.76 3.01
N ARG A 158 2.24 15.11 3.69
CA ARG A 158 1.92 13.71 3.46
C ARG A 158 1.35 13.48 2.06
N GLY A 159 0.47 14.36 1.56
CA GLY A 159 -0.05 14.31 0.20
C GLY A 159 1.07 14.44 -0.83
N LEU A 160 1.96 15.41 -0.67
CA LEU A 160 3.14 15.58 -1.51
C LEU A 160 4.02 14.32 -1.55
N GLU A 161 4.24 13.68 -0.40
CA GLU A 161 5.08 12.49 -0.30
C GLU A 161 4.43 11.25 -0.91
N TYR A 162 3.12 11.07 -0.74
CA TYR A 162 2.43 9.81 -1.00
C TYR A 162 1.52 9.81 -2.22
N ASP A 163 0.87 10.94 -2.52
CA ASP A 163 -0.13 11.01 -3.58
C ASP A 163 0.46 11.52 -4.91
N THR A 164 1.71 12.06 -4.89
CA THR A 164 2.39 12.50 -6.10
C THR A 164 2.87 11.31 -6.95
N MET A 165 2.48 11.30 -8.20
CA MET A 165 2.84 10.27 -9.19
C MET A 165 4.25 10.49 -9.71
N SER A 166 5.27 10.11 -8.92
CA SER A 166 6.68 10.31 -9.24
C SER A 166 7.60 9.29 -8.56
N ASP A 167 8.91 9.38 -8.84
CA ASP A 167 9.93 8.54 -8.18
C ASP A 167 10.47 9.16 -6.88
N ARG A 168 10.01 10.35 -6.49
CA ARG A 168 10.57 11.13 -5.37
C ARG A 168 10.62 10.34 -4.06
N LEU A 169 9.53 9.66 -3.69
CA LEU A 169 9.48 8.89 -2.45
C LEU A 169 10.44 7.68 -2.48
N ALA A 170 10.51 6.99 -3.60
CA ALA A 170 11.44 5.86 -3.75
C ALA A 170 12.90 6.32 -3.61
N ARG A 171 13.24 7.48 -4.20
CA ARG A 171 14.55 8.10 -4.04
C ARG A 171 14.82 8.56 -2.61
N PHE A 172 13.84 9.20 -1.97
CA PHE A 172 13.97 9.60 -0.56
C PHE A 172 14.31 8.39 0.33
N VAL A 173 13.61 7.29 0.16
CA VAL A 173 13.86 6.07 0.93
C VAL A 173 15.25 5.52 0.62
N GLN A 174 15.63 5.44 -0.66
CA GLN A 174 16.92 4.89 -1.08
C GLN A 174 18.10 5.76 -0.65
N GLU A 175 18.01 7.08 -0.87
CA GLU A 175 19.14 7.99 -0.76
C GLU A 175 19.31 8.53 0.67
N GLU A 176 18.20 8.74 1.39
CA GLU A 176 18.22 9.39 2.69
C GLU A 176 17.88 8.45 3.85
N VAL A 177 16.75 7.71 3.76
CA VAL A 177 16.32 6.87 4.88
C VAL A 177 17.27 5.69 5.10
N PHE A 178 17.63 4.96 4.04
CA PHE A 178 18.56 3.83 4.18
C PHE A 178 19.94 4.28 4.66
N ALA A 179 20.43 5.43 4.18
CA ALA A 179 21.68 6.00 4.66
C ALA A 179 21.61 6.35 6.16
N ALA A 180 20.51 6.98 6.60
CA ALA A 180 20.29 7.32 8.00
C ALA A 180 20.23 6.06 8.89
N VAL A 181 19.51 5.01 8.47
CA VAL A 181 19.44 3.73 9.20
C VAL A 181 20.84 3.10 9.34
N LEU A 182 21.59 3.00 8.23
CA LEU A 182 22.90 2.34 8.21
C LEU A 182 23.99 3.13 8.96
N SER A 183 23.81 4.45 9.12
CA SER A 183 24.76 5.29 9.85
C SER A 183 24.37 5.55 11.31
N HIS A 184 23.14 5.17 11.74
CA HIS A 184 22.67 5.47 13.08
C HIS A 184 23.54 4.80 14.17
N PRO A 185 24.03 5.58 15.18
CA PRO A 185 25.02 5.07 16.15
C PRO A 185 24.58 3.83 16.91
N GLU A 186 23.34 3.79 17.40
CA GLU A 186 22.82 2.65 18.17
C GLU A 186 22.66 1.39 17.31
N ILE A 187 22.25 1.55 16.05
CA ILE A 187 22.14 0.44 15.09
C ILE A 187 23.54 -0.08 14.77
N LYS A 188 24.50 0.80 14.48
CA LYS A 188 25.91 0.41 14.23
C LYS A 188 26.55 -0.26 15.45
N ALA A 189 26.24 0.18 16.65
CA ALA A 189 26.75 -0.44 17.86
C ALA A 189 26.18 -1.87 18.06
N ALA A 190 24.91 -2.07 17.68
CA ALA A 190 24.25 -3.38 17.81
C ALA A 190 24.56 -4.34 16.65
N TYR A 191 24.74 -3.78 15.45
CA TYR A 191 24.96 -4.51 14.18
C TYR A 191 26.01 -3.77 13.33
N PRO A 192 27.30 -3.91 13.66
CA PRO A 192 28.36 -3.13 13.01
C PRO A 192 28.52 -3.39 11.50
N ASN A 193 28.06 -4.54 11.02
CA ASN A 193 28.15 -4.95 9.61
C ASN A 193 26.78 -4.97 8.93
N LEU A 194 25.77 -4.30 9.50
CA LEU A 194 24.43 -4.24 8.91
C LEU A 194 24.49 -3.72 7.47
N SER A 195 23.92 -4.47 6.54
CA SER A 195 23.76 -4.04 5.17
C SER A 195 22.40 -4.45 4.62
N LEU A 196 21.80 -3.60 3.79
CA LEU A 196 20.54 -3.89 3.10
C LEU A 196 20.84 -4.45 1.70
N THR A 197 19.99 -5.36 1.24
CA THR A 197 20.16 -5.93 -0.12
C THR A 197 19.96 -4.88 -1.21
N ASP A 198 20.74 -4.99 -2.29
CA ASP A 198 20.55 -4.21 -3.52
C ASP A 198 19.60 -4.92 -4.51
N ASN A 199 19.26 -6.17 -4.24
CA ASN A 199 18.31 -6.92 -5.07
C ASN A 199 16.90 -6.36 -4.89
N PRO A 200 16.26 -5.80 -5.95
CA PRO A 200 14.91 -5.22 -5.83
C PRO A 200 13.83 -6.25 -5.47
N TRP A 201 14.04 -7.53 -5.69
CA TRP A 201 13.18 -8.60 -5.19
C TRP A 201 13.32 -8.85 -3.68
N GLY A 202 14.39 -8.37 -3.07
CA GLY A 202 14.57 -8.35 -1.62
C GLY A 202 14.02 -7.10 -0.95
N ARG A 203 13.29 -6.24 -1.67
CA ARG A 203 12.79 -4.96 -1.17
C ARG A 203 11.28 -4.84 -1.37
N ALA A 204 10.58 -4.75 -0.25
CA ALA A 204 9.13 -4.61 -0.19
C ALA A 204 8.74 -3.24 0.35
N VAL A 205 7.57 -2.76 -0.06
CA VAL A 205 6.94 -1.53 0.46
C VAL A 205 5.51 -1.86 0.87
N MET A 206 5.07 -1.32 2.01
CA MET A 206 3.72 -1.52 2.53
C MET A 206 3.11 -0.19 2.99
N GLY A 207 1.85 0.03 2.66
CA GLY A 207 1.09 1.15 3.17
C GLY A 207 -0.42 0.96 3.09
N CYS A 208 -1.14 1.90 3.71
CA CYS A 208 -2.59 2.00 3.63
C CYS A 208 -2.98 3.40 3.15
N SER A 209 -4.14 3.55 2.50
CA SER A 209 -4.62 4.84 2.01
C SER A 209 -3.62 5.47 1.02
N SER A 210 -3.28 6.74 1.17
CA SER A 210 -2.20 7.38 0.40
C SER A 210 -0.88 6.60 0.51
N GLY A 211 -0.55 6.04 1.70
CA GLY A 211 0.60 5.15 1.85
C GLY A 211 0.52 3.88 0.98
N GLY A 212 -0.68 3.38 0.69
CA GLY A 212 -0.90 2.27 -0.25
C GLY A 212 -0.67 2.69 -1.71
N ALA A 213 -1.16 3.86 -2.12
CA ALA A 213 -0.87 4.43 -3.43
C ALA A 213 0.64 4.68 -3.61
N ALA A 214 1.28 5.25 -2.58
CA ALA A 214 2.72 5.45 -2.53
C ALA A 214 3.50 4.15 -2.70
N ALA A 215 3.06 3.05 -2.08
CA ALA A 215 3.71 1.75 -2.24
C ALA A 215 3.67 1.28 -3.71
N LEU A 216 2.53 1.44 -4.40
CA LEU A 216 2.45 1.14 -5.84
C LEU A 216 3.36 2.07 -6.64
N SER A 217 3.32 3.38 -6.38
CA SER A 217 4.11 4.39 -7.10
C SER A 217 5.62 4.15 -6.95
N MET A 218 6.10 3.80 -5.76
CA MET A 218 7.52 3.47 -5.56
C MET A 218 7.98 2.33 -6.47
N GLY A 219 7.23 1.23 -6.55
CA GLY A 219 7.57 0.13 -7.45
C GLY A 219 7.31 0.46 -8.92
N TRP A 220 6.29 1.25 -9.22
CA TRP A 220 5.93 1.65 -10.57
C TRP A 220 7.02 2.50 -11.24
N PHE A 221 7.48 3.53 -10.54
CA PHE A 221 8.50 4.45 -11.06
C PHE A 221 9.93 3.94 -10.88
N ARG A 222 10.17 3.10 -9.85
CA ARG A 222 11.50 2.55 -9.54
C ARG A 222 11.46 1.04 -9.32
N PRO A 223 11.10 0.24 -10.36
CA PRO A 223 11.13 -1.22 -10.28
C PRO A 223 12.55 -1.80 -10.19
N ASP A 224 13.56 -0.96 -10.40
CA ASP A 224 14.97 -1.24 -10.12
C ASP A 224 15.29 -1.20 -8.62
N LEU A 225 14.45 -0.56 -7.81
CA LEU A 225 14.63 -0.45 -6.35
C LEU A 225 13.65 -1.32 -5.56
N PHE A 226 12.37 -1.35 -5.95
CA PHE A 226 11.30 -2.03 -5.20
C PHE A 226 10.42 -2.85 -6.12
N ARG A 227 10.18 -4.14 -5.78
CA ARG A 227 9.36 -5.03 -6.61
C ARG A 227 8.23 -5.74 -5.86
N ARG A 228 8.17 -5.64 -4.54
CA ARG A 228 7.16 -6.28 -3.70
C ARG A 228 6.32 -5.21 -3.03
N LEU A 229 5.03 -5.12 -3.39
CA LEU A 229 4.19 -3.98 -3.04
C LEU A 229 2.93 -4.45 -2.32
N ILE A 230 2.68 -3.90 -1.14
CA ILE A 230 1.53 -4.23 -0.29
C ILE A 230 0.68 -2.98 -0.11
N THR A 231 -0.51 -2.96 -0.71
CA THR A 231 -1.42 -1.83 -0.69
C THR A 231 -2.73 -2.21 -0.01
N TYR A 232 -3.01 -1.63 1.15
CA TYR A 232 -4.31 -1.75 1.81
C TYR A 232 -5.12 -0.48 1.56
N SER A 233 -6.39 -0.59 1.14
CA SER A 233 -7.27 0.54 0.88
C SER A 233 -6.58 1.67 0.10
N GLY A 234 -5.85 1.31 -0.97
CA GLY A 234 -4.97 2.24 -1.69
C GLY A 234 -5.73 3.44 -2.25
N THR A 235 -5.18 4.64 -2.08
CA THR A 235 -5.71 5.90 -2.63
C THR A 235 -5.45 5.96 -4.15
N PHE A 236 -6.04 5.03 -4.91
CA PHE A 236 -5.96 5.02 -6.37
C PHE A 236 -6.99 5.95 -6.99
N VAL A 237 -7.21 7.09 -6.36
CA VAL A 237 -8.16 8.15 -6.70
C VAL A 237 -7.43 9.45 -7.02
N ASP A 238 -8.16 10.47 -7.45
CA ASP A 238 -7.61 11.80 -7.71
C ASP A 238 -7.31 12.53 -6.39
N GLN A 239 -6.11 12.32 -5.87
CA GLN A 239 -5.64 12.91 -4.61
C GLN A 239 -4.34 13.72 -4.77
N GLN A 240 -3.67 13.63 -5.92
CA GLN A 240 -2.47 14.41 -6.21
C GLN A 240 -2.80 15.90 -6.24
N ASP A 241 -1.84 16.74 -5.84
CA ASP A 241 -1.95 18.18 -6.00
C ASP A 241 -1.94 18.56 -7.48
N ASP A 242 -2.85 19.47 -7.90
CA ASP A 242 -3.02 19.83 -9.29
C ASP A 242 -1.81 20.61 -9.85
N ASP A 243 -1.07 21.31 -8.95
CA ASP A 243 0.12 22.09 -9.27
C ASP A 243 1.42 21.27 -9.16
N ALA A 244 1.34 19.94 -8.97
CA ALA A 244 2.51 19.08 -8.90
C ALA A 244 3.44 19.31 -10.11
N PRO A 245 4.72 19.62 -9.87
CA PRO A 245 5.66 20.02 -10.95
C PRO A 245 6.19 18.83 -11.75
N GLU A 246 5.98 17.61 -11.30
CA GLU A 246 6.54 16.39 -11.88
C GLU A 246 6.12 16.17 -13.33
N GLU A 247 6.99 15.59 -14.13
CA GLU A 247 6.72 15.16 -15.50
C GLU A 247 7.02 13.65 -15.66
N PRO A 248 6.21 12.91 -16.41
CA PRO A 248 5.03 13.37 -17.15
C PRO A 248 3.85 13.72 -16.22
N LYS A 249 2.93 14.55 -16.70
CA LYS A 249 1.73 14.94 -15.94
C LYS A 249 0.73 13.80 -15.82
N TYR A 250 0.16 13.67 -14.62
CA TYR A 250 -0.92 12.75 -14.30
C TYR A 250 -2.09 13.54 -13.70
N PRO A 251 -2.96 14.13 -14.53
CA PRO A 251 -3.93 15.14 -14.09
C PRO A 251 -4.96 14.62 -13.08
N LEU A 252 -5.20 13.31 -13.03
CA LEU A 252 -6.08 12.67 -12.07
C LEU A 252 -5.30 11.82 -11.05
N GLY A 253 -4.01 12.13 -10.85
CA GLY A 253 -3.17 11.43 -9.88
C GLY A 253 -3.19 9.91 -10.06
N ALA A 254 -3.35 9.16 -8.97
CA ALA A 254 -3.32 7.71 -8.99
C ALA A 254 -4.56 7.05 -9.67
N TRP A 255 -5.61 7.81 -9.98
CA TRP A 255 -6.71 7.36 -10.83
C TRP A 255 -6.23 6.95 -12.23
N GLU A 256 -5.12 7.53 -12.69
CA GLU A 256 -4.53 7.22 -13.99
C GLU A 256 -3.98 5.79 -14.11
N TYR A 257 -3.75 5.10 -12.99
CA TYR A 257 -3.36 3.71 -13.03
C TYR A 257 -4.38 2.80 -13.71
N HIS A 258 -5.67 3.08 -13.58
CA HIS A 258 -6.74 2.16 -13.98
C HIS A 258 -7.85 2.78 -14.83
N SER A 259 -7.83 4.08 -15.10
CA SER A 259 -8.93 4.76 -15.80
C SER A 259 -8.45 5.57 -17.01
N SER A 260 -8.31 6.90 -16.93
CA SER A 260 -8.13 7.74 -18.11
C SER A 260 -6.92 7.34 -18.96
N MET A 261 -5.72 7.28 -18.39
CA MET A 261 -4.51 6.85 -19.09
C MET A 261 -4.32 5.33 -19.08
N LYS A 262 -4.96 4.62 -18.16
CA LYS A 262 -4.85 3.16 -17.98
C LYS A 262 -3.40 2.68 -17.90
N LEU A 263 -2.60 3.35 -17.10
CA LEU A 263 -1.15 3.11 -17.04
C LEU A 263 -0.78 1.63 -16.83
N LEU A 264 -1.54 0.90 -15.99
CA LEU A 264 -1.30 -0.52 -15.73
C LEU A 264 -1.53 -1.37 -16.99
N GLU A 265 -2.46 -0.99 -17.87
CA GLU A 265 -2.79 -1.74 -19.08
C GLU A 265 -1.95 -1.31 -20.28
N THR A 266 -1.69 -0.02 -20.43
CA THR A 266 -1.06 0.57 -21.63
C THR A 266 0.46 0.54 -21.58
N SER A 267 1.07 0.60 -20.39
CA SER A 267 2.54 0.54 -20.25
C SER A 267 3.06 -0.90 -20.37
N ASP A 268 4.36 -1.03 -20.62
CA ASP A 268 5.03 -2.33 -20.55
C ASP A 268 4.92 -2.91 -19.14
N LYS A 269 4.67 -4.23 -19.06
CA LYS A 269 4.57 -4.93 -17.79
C LYS A 269 5.87 -4.82 -17.01
N LYS A 270 5.78 -4.27 -15.80
CA LYS A 270 6.92 -4.16 -14.89
C LYS A 270 7.09 -5.42 -14.04
N PRO A 271 8.31 -5.77 -13.61
CA PRO A 271 8.55 -6.97 -12.80
C PRO A 271 8.15 -6.72 -11.34
N LEU A 272 6.85 -6.70 -11.07
CA LEU A 272 6.27 -6.38 -9.76
C LEU A 272 5.41 -7.54 -9.25
N ARG A 273 5.45 -7.78 -7.93
CA ARG A 273 4.48 -8.58 -7.18
C ARG A 273 3.64 -7.63 -6.34
N ILE A 274 2.31 -7.69 -6.48
CA ILE A 274 1.43 -6.66 -5.93
C ILE A 274 0.29 -7.30 -5.14
N PHE A 275 0.23 -7.01 -3.84
CA PHE A 275 -0.94 -7.23 -3.00
C PHE A 275 -1.78 -5.95 -2.99
N THR A 276 -3.08 -6.08 -3.23
CA THR A 276 -4.03 -4.97 -3.10
C THR A 276 -5.27 -5.42 -2.33
N HIS A 277 -5.83 -4.51 -1.55
CA HIS A 277 -7.03 -4.76 -0.73
C HIS A 277 -7.93 -3.55 -0.75
N VAL A 278 -9.26 -3.78 -0.69
CA VAL A 278 -10.25 -2.75 -0.41
C VAL A 278 -11.38 -3.30 0.45
N ALA A 279 -11.95 -2.43 1.31
CA ALA A 279 -13.12 -2.72 2.13
C ALA A 279 -14.42 -2.46 1.34
N ASP A 280 -15.50 -3.21 1.65
CA ASP A 280 -16.82 -2.99 1.05
C ASP A 280 -17.43 -1.62 1.41
N LYS A 281 -17.05 -1.07 2.58
CA LYS A 281 -17.45 0.25 3.07
C LYS A 281 -16.22 1.18 3.16
N ASP A 282 -15.36 1.15 2.14
CA ASP A 282 -14.19 2.02 2.06
C ASP A 282 -14.60 3.48 1.84
N LEU A 283 -13.66 4.42 1.82
CA LEU A 283 -13.97 5.84 1.66
C LEU A 283 -14.78 6.07 0.39
N ARG A 284 -15.83 6.89 0.51
CA ARG A 284 -16.66 7.36 -0.61
C ARG A 284 -17.15 6.23 -1.53
N PHE A 285 -17.41 5.05 -0.99
CA PHE A 285 -17.81 3.83 -1.73
C PHE A 285 -19.12 3.96 -2.52
N ASN A 286 -19.95 4.96 -2.19
CA ASN A 286 -21.19 5.29 -2.91
C ASN A 286 -21.05 6.47 -3.90
N ASP A 287 -19.86 7.06 -4.01
CA ASP A 287 -19.66 8.22 -4.90
C ASP A 287 -19.68 7.74 -6.36
N ALA A 288 -20.26 8.57 -7.22
CA ALA A 288 -20.25 8.35 -8.66
C ALA A 288 -18.84 8.47 -9.24
N GLU A 289 -18.60 7.86 -10.41
CA GLU A 289 -17.29 7.81 -11.06
C GLU A 289 -16.72 9.21 -11.34
N GLU A 290 -17.56 10.13 -11.72
CA GLU A 290 -17.20 11.50 -12.10
C GLU A 290 -16.58 12.30 -10.95
N THR A 291 -16.69 11.81 -9.72
CA THR A 291 -15.98 12.40 -8.58
C THR A 291 -14.50 12.02 -8.55
N TYR A 292 -14.11 10.95 -9.24
CA TYR A 292 -12.77 10.34 -9.21
C TYR A 292 -12.29 9.93 -7.80
N HIS A 293 -13.25 9.77 -6.85
CA HIS A 293 -12.96 9.57 -5.42
C HIS A 293 -13.67 8.36 -4.81
N ASN A 294 -14.11 7.38 -5.59
CA ASN A 294 -14.67 6.13 -5.07
C ASN A 294 -13.55 5.10 -4.87
N TRP A 295 -13.14 4.85 -3.61
CA TRP A 295 -12.04 3.92 -3.29
C TRP A 295 -12.33 2.48 -3.69
N VAL A 296 -13.58 2.01 -3.54
CA VAL A 296 -13.94 0.64 -3.92
C VAL A 296 -13.77 0.45 -5.42
N MET A 297 -14.36 1.32 -6.21
CA MET A 297 -14.27 1.31 -7.67
C MET A 297 -12.80 1.39 -8.13
N ALA A 298 -12.02 2.30 -7.56
CA ALA A 298 -10.63 2.51 -7.91
C ALA A 298 -9.77 1.25 -7.67
N ASN A 299 -9.90 0.62 -6.50
CA ASN A 299 -9.14 -0.57 -6.16
C ASN A 299 -9.58 -1.81 -6.96
N GLU A 300 -10.90 -1.98 -7.22
CA GLU A 300 -11.39 -3.06 -8.07
C GLU A 300 -10.89 -2.92 -9.51
N ARG A 301 -10.90 -1.71 -10.07
CA ARG A 301 -10.35 -1.43 -11.39
C ARG A 301 -8.85 -1.68 -11.45
N THR A 302 -8.12 -1.26 -10.42
CA THR A 302 -6.69 -1.57 -10.28
C THR A 302 -6.45 -3.08 -10.31
N ALA A 303 -7.20 -3.86 -9.54
CA ALA A 303 -7.08 -5.32 -9.53
C ALA A 303 -7.41 -5.95 -10.89
N LYS A 304 -8.47 -5.49 -11.56
CA LYS A 304 -8.83 -5.93 -12.92
C LYS A 304 -7.71 -5.62 -13.94
N ALA A 305 -7.09 -4.43 -13.85
CA ALA A 305 -5.99 -4.05 -14.72
C ALA A 305 -4.74 -4.91 -14.46
N LEU A 306 -4.43 -5.21 -13.20
CA LEU A 306 -3.34 -6.14 -12.84
C LEU A 306 -3.58 -7.54 -13.40
N ALA A 307 -4.81 -8.05 -13.27
CA ALA A 307 -5.20 -9.35 -13.81
C ALA A 307 -5.07 -9.40 -15.33
N SER A 308 -5.63 -8.42 -16.05
CA SER A 308 -5.61 -8.36 -17.51
C SER A 308 -4.19 -8.29 -18.07
N LYS A 309 -3.28 -7.59 -17.38
CA LYS A 309 -1.86 -7.49 -17.76
C LYS A 309 -1.04 -8.71 -17.32
N GLY A 310 -1.63 -9.64 -16.57
CA GLY A 310 -0.97 -10.86 -16.10
C GLY A 310 0.10 -10.60 -15.05
N TYR A 311 -0.08 -9.61 -14.17
CA TYR A 311 0.81 -9.39 -13.04
C TYR A 311 0.78 -10.56 -12.06
N ASP A 312 1.84 -10.73 -11.29
CA ASP A 312 1.85 -11.56 -10.09
C ASP A 312 1.15 -10.76 -8.97
N TYR A 313 -0.17 -10.98 -8.80
CA TYR A 313 -0.99 -10.18 -7.91
C TYR A 313 -1.90 -11.01 -7.01
N ARG A 314 -2.27 -10.41 -5.89
CA ARG A 314 -3.27 -10.90 -4.97
C ARG A 314 -4.19 -9.75 -4.59
N TYR A 315 -5.47 -9.88 -4.89
CA TYR A 315 -6.49 -8.92 -4.52
C TYR A 315 -7.40 -9.49 -3.43
N VAL A 316 -7.67 -8.71 -2.39
CA VAL A 316 -8.56 -9.09 -1.29
C VAL A 316 -9.67 -8.06 -1.14
N PHE A 317 -10.91 -8.48 -1.33
CA PHE A 317 -12.11 -7.73 -1.01
C PHE A 317 -12.59 -8.11 0.39
N SER A 318 -12.74 -7.16 1.30
CA SER A 318 -13.16 -7.42 2.67
C SER A 318 -14.57 -6.94 2.94
N LYS A 319 -15.45 -7.87 3.45
CA LYS A 319 -16.84 -7.60 3.79
C LYS A 319 -16.97 -7.05 5.20
N ASP A 320 -17.98 -6.19 5.40
CA ASP A 320 -18.28 -5.55 6.68
C ASP A 320 -17.06 -4.90 7.33
N SER A 321 -16.31 -4.18 6.52
CA SER A 321 -15.09 -3.51 6.94
C SER A 321 -15.05 -2.08 6.39
N ARG A 322 -14.11 -1.29 6.88
CA ARG A 322 -13.96 0.13 6.53
C ARG A 322 -12.51 0.41 6.10
N HIS A 323 -12.29 1.65 5.72
CA HIS A 323 -11.00 2.16 5.33
C HIS A 323 -9.90 1.84 6.36
N CYS A 324 -8.81 1.22 5.92
CA CYS A 324 -7.67 0.82 6.76
C CYS A 324 -8.06 0.08 8.05
N ASP A 325 -9.09 -0.76 7.98
CA ASP A 325 -9.65 -1.43 9.14
C ASP A 325 -8.66 -2.40 9.79
N ARG A 326 -8.37 -2.18 11.07
CA ARG A 326 -7.39 -2.96 11.83
C ARG A 326 -7.69 -4.46 11.82
N LYS A 327 -8.96 -4.88 11.90
CA LYS A 327 -9.34 -6.29 11.90
C LYS A 327 -8.97 -7.01 10.60
N VAL A 328 -8.92 -6.27 9.47
CA VAL A 328 -8.49 -6.82 8.19
C VAL A 328 -6.98 -7.09 8.20
N PHE A 329 -6.17 -6.15 8.69
CA PHE A 329 -4.74 -6.41 8.88
C PHE A 329 -4.49 -7.60 9.80
N GLU A 330 -5.18 -7.66 10.94
CA GLU A 330 -5.06 -8.76 11.90
C GLU A 330 -5.42 -10.12 11.31
N HIS A 331 -6.34 -10.16 10.35
CA HIS A 331 -6.75 -11.38 9.67
C HIS A 331 -5.86 -11.78 8.50
N THR A 332 -5.30 -10.81 7.78
CA THR A 332 -4.68 -11.07 6.46
C THR A 332 -3.18 -10.86 6.40
N LEU A 333 -2.58 -10.07 7.31
CA LEU A 333 -1.21 -9.59 7.15
C LEU A 333 -0.16 -10.71 7.21
N ALA A 334 -0.33 -11.72 8.07
CA ALA A 334 0.62 -12.83 8.14
C ALA A 334 0.70 -13.57 6.80
N ASP A 335 -0.44 -13.96 6.24
CA ASP A 335 -0.51 -14.64 4.93
C ASP A 335 -0.06 -13.72 3.79
N THR A 336 -0.35 -12.41 3.89
CA THR A 336 0.14 -11.42 2.92
C THR A 336 1.66 -11.35 2.92
N LEU A 337 2.29 -11.31 4.09
CA LEU A 337 3.75 -11.33 4.20
C LEU A 337 4.34 -12.63 3.66
N VAL A 338 3.78 -13.78 4.03
CA VAL A 338 4.24 -15.08 3.53
C VAL A 338 4.14 -15.13 2.00
N TRP A 339 2.99 -14.76 1.42
CA TRP A 339 2.81 -14.71 -0.04
C TRP A 339 3.76 -13.71 -0.69
N MET A 340 3.97 -12.55 -0.08
CA MET A 340 4.84 -11.50 -0.60
C MET A 340 6.30 -11.96 -0.70
N TRP A 341 6.77 -12.77 0.24
CA TRP A 341 8.14 -13.25 0.31
C TRP A 341 8.34 -14.67 -0.23
N GLN A 342 7.27 -15.35 -0.68
CA GLN A 342 7.44 -16.66 -1.34
C GLN A 342 8.42 -16.51 -2.53
N ASP A 343 9.19 -17.55 -2.80
CA ASP A 343 10.21 -17.60 -3.87
C ASP A 343 11.36 -16.58 -3.73
N TYR A 344 11.47 -15.90 -2.60
CA TYR A 344 12.64 -15.08 -2.33
C TYR A 344 13.79 -15.96 -1.85
N ALA A 345 14.85 -16.02 -2.66
CA ALA A 345 16.16 -16.54 -2.27
C ALA A 345 17.11 -15.36 -2.07
N PRO A 346 17.76 -15.23 -0.90
CA PRO A 346 18.71 -14.15 -0.62
C PRO A 346 19.91 -14.13 -1.55
#